data_323b1798feb57253b3622975a2f15f74
#
_entry.id   323b1798feb57253b3622975a2f15f74
#
_cell.length_a   1.000
_cell.length_b   1.000
_cell.length_c   1.000
_cell.angle_alpha   90.00
_cell.angle_beta   90.00
_cell.angle_gamma   90.00
#
_symmetry.space_group_name_H-M   'P 1'
#
loop_
_entity.id
_entity.type
_entity.pdbx_description
1 polymer ?
#
loop_
_entity_poly.entity_id
_entity_poly.type
_entity_poly.pdbx_seq_one_letter_code
_entity_poly.pdbx_strand_id
1 'polypeptide(L)'
;KFLGKFATISDKNIKKLGFNKNIELAIMINASELIKASEHKSVNDVTNSILNNSKKSPVKYIRIASHFHEIKKLEPYLKNIKKLGYKIIVNVMQASQKKEKLFKEIIVSLKKTKTVDVLYFADSLGNMLPEEIKKICKYFKKYWKNDFGFHSHDNMGYALINSVTAHKNGAKWLDATISGMGRGAGNVKTESLLTELTSIKKLKYKINPIYHLSNNIFLNLKKKYNWGNSIYYHIAAIKNIHPTYVQSILEEKKYSNLYVLKLLDKLGKMNSTSFYKKYLEKIFRSPKNVEGSWCAKSWCKNKKVLILAQGEDLKNKKDKVEKFIDQNKPKVLSLNINEIIHSSKINYYVASNYERVVYDYPKYSKLKKSLIIPHNFFSKFLNKLKNIDSLNYGLMIKPGKMQAFDKYCQIHTQIVLAYALCLCGIGA
;
A
#
# COMPACT_ATOMS: atom_id res chain seq x y z
N LYS A 1 -14.03 4.56 -0.75
CA LYS A 1 -15.32 4.07 -0.23
C LYS A 1 -15.18 2.59 0.14
N PHE A 2 -14.40 2.31 1.16
CA PHE A 2 -14.23 0.95 1.67
C PHE A 2 -14.95 0.78 3.01
N LEU A 3 -16.12 1.37 3.12
CA LEU A 3 -16.94 1.17 4.31
C LEU A 3 -17.76 -0.09 4.08
N GLY A 4 -17.26 -1.21 4.59
CA GLY A 4 -18.01 -2.46 4.61
C GLY A 4 -19.30 -2.34 5.45
N LYS A 5 -20.17 -3.33 5.36
CA LYS A 5 -21.47 -3.40 6.04
C LYS A 5 -21.42 -3.07 7.56
N PHE A 6 -20.26 -3.30 8.18
CA PHE A 6 -20.04 -3.09 9.62
C PHE A 6 -19.33 -1.78 9.97
N ALA A 7 -19.05 -0.91 9.01
CA ALA A 7 -18.45 0.40 9.28
C ALA A 7 -19.44 1.38 9.93
N THR A 8 -20.73 1.15 9.75
CA THR A 8 -21.82 1.86 10.42
C THR A 8 -22.74 0.83 11.03
N ILE A 9 -22.31 0.25 12.15
CA ILE A 9 -23.08 -0.80 12.81
C ILE A 9 -23.95 -0.21 13.92
N SER A 10 -25.23 -0.56 13.94
CA SER A 10 -26.15 -0.20 15.02
C SER A 10 -26.16 -1.27 16.12
N ASP A 11 -26.53 -0.89 17.33
CA ASP A 11 -26.73 -1.82 18.46
C ASP A 11 -27.66 -2.99 18.09
N LYS A 12 -28.69 -2.73 17.29
CA LYS A 12 -29.60 -3.76 16.76
C LYS A 12 -28.86 -4.80 15.92
N ASN A 13 -27.94 -4.36 15.08
CA ASN A 13 -27.16 -5.26 14.22
C ASN A 13 -26.09 -6.03 15.03
N ILE A 14 -25.48 -5.39 16.03
CA ILE A 14 -24.52 -6.06 16.93
C ILE A 14 -25.22 -7.18 17.70
N LYS A 15 -26.40 -6.92 18.25
CA LYS A 15 -27.21 -7.93 18.98
C LYS A 15 -27.53 -9.14 18.12
N LYS A 16 -27.80 -8.95 16.80
CA LYS A 16 -28.07 -10.04 15.85
C LYS A 16 -26.88 -10.95 15.59
N LEU A 17 -25.64 -10.50 15.88
CA LEU A 17 -24.44 -11.31 15.67
C LEU A 17 -24.26 -12.41 16.73
N GLY A 18 -25.06 -12.40 17.80
CA GLY A 18 -25.08 -13.46 18.79
C GLY A 18 -23.78 -13.66 19.56
N PHE A 19 -23.05 -12.59 19.85
CA PHE A 19 -21.83 -12.68 20.66
C PHE A 19 -22.08 -13.29 22.03
N ASN A 20 -21.17 -14.14 22.49
CA ASN A 20 -21.23 -14.69 23.83
C ASN A 20 -21.21 -13.56 24.87
N LYS A 21 -22.08 -13.65 25.89
CA LYS A 21 -22.23 -12.63 26.95
C LYS A 21 -20.94 -12.37 27.75
N ASN A 22 -20.02 -13.32 27.75
CA ASN A 22 -18.69 -13.17 28.41
C ASN A 22 -17.69 -12.36 27.60
N ILE A 23 -18.02 -11.99 26.35
CA ILE A 23 -17.16 -11.17 25.49
C ILE A 23 -17.56 -9.70 25.66
N GLU A 24 -16.62 -8.90 26.12
CA GLU A 24 -16.80 -7.46 26.22
C GLU A 24 -16.52 -6.80 24.87
N LEU A 25 -17.52 -6.15 24.30
CA LEU A 25 -17.44 -5.54 22.98
C LEU A 25 -16.92 -4.10 23.05
N ALA A 26 -16.07 -3.75 22.11
CA ALA A 26 -15.59 -2.40 21.87
C ALA A 26 -15.90 -1.95 20.43
N ILE A 27 -16.27 -0.69 20.25
CA ILE A 27 -16.33 -0.05 18.93
C ILE A 27 -15.30 1.06 18.85
N MET A 28 -14.79 1.33 17.63
CA MET A 28 -13.78 2.35 17.41
C MET A 28 -14.36 3.55 16.67
N ILE A 29 -14.01 4.75 17.12
CA ILE A 29 -14.37 6.03 16.52
C ILE A 29 -13.08 6.82 16.30
N ASN A 30 -12.96 7.49 15.15
CA ASN A 30 -11.82 8.37 14.90
C ASN A 30 -12.03 9.75 15.54
N ALA A 31 -11.04 10.24 16.26
CA ALA A 31 -11.07 11.58 16.87
C ALA A 31 -11.32 12.69 15.84
N SER A 32 -10.68 12.59 14.67
CA SER A 32 -10.85 13.54 13.57
C SER A 32 -12.29 13.64 13.09
N GLU A 33 -13.04 12.52 13.07
CA GLU A 33 -14.46 12.52 12.65
C GLU A 33 -15.36 13.19 13.68
N LEU A 34 -15.10 12.94 14.99
CA LEU A 34 -15.81 13.63 16.08
C LEU A 34 -15.58 15.13 16.04
N ILE A 35 -14.32 15.55 15.92
CA ILE A 35 -13.94 16.96 15.90
C ILE A 35 -14.56 17.66 14.69
N LYS A 36 -14.48 17.06 13.51
CA LYS A 36 -15.07 17.60 12.28
C LYS A 36 -16.60 17.69 12.35
N ALA A 37 -17.26 16.68 12.91
CA ALA A 37 -18.73 16.70 13.07
C ALA A 37 -19.20 17.82 14.01
N SER A 38 -18.35 18.25 14.95
CA SER A 38 -18.64 19.32 15.90
C SER A 38 -18.32 20.74 15.38
N GLU A 39 -17.84 20.87 14.13
CA GLU A 39 -17.72 22.19 13.48
C GLU A 39 -19.11 22.85 13.24
N HIS A 40 -20.17 22.03 13.17
CA HIS A 40 -21.55 22.47 12.89
C HIS A 40 -22.58 21.99 13.91
N LYS A 41 -22.17 21.25 14.96
CA LYS A 41 -23.06 20.68 15.98
C LYS A 41 -22.40 20.72 17.34
N SER A 42 -23.20 20.74 18.43
CA SER A 42 -22.65 20.61 19.77
C SER A 42 -21.98 19.22 19.96
N VAL A 43 -21.01 19.15 20.86
CA VAL A 43 -20.37 17.88 21.24
C VAL A 43 -21.40 16.86 21.74
N ASN A 44 -22.40 17.31 22.49
CA ASN A 44 -23.47 16.47 22.99
C ASN A 44 -24.30 15.88 21.83
N ASP A 45 -24.70 16.71 20.86
CA ASP A 45 -25.48 16.26 19.71
C ASP A 45 -24.69 15.26 18.87
N VAL A 46 -23.40 15.50 18.63
CA VAL A 46 -22.53 14.57 17.89
C VAL A 46 -22.43 13.24 18.61
N THR A 47 -22.13 13.21 19.89
CA THR A 47 -21.99 11.97 20.64
C THR A 47 -23.32 11.21 20.78
N ASN A 48 -24.43 11.91 21.06
CA ASN A 48 -25.75 11.30 21.22
C ASN A 48 -26.36 10.82 19.89
N SER A 49 -25.92 11.39 18.76
CA SER A 49 -26.34 10.88 17.43
C SER A 49 -25.72 9.55 17.03
N ILE A 50 -24.59 9.17 17.64
CA ILE A 50 -23.85 7.94 17.31
C ILE A 50 -23.85 6.90 18.43
N LEU A 51 -24.11 7.31 19.68
CA LEU A 51 -24.09 6.44 20.85
C LEU A 51 -25.38 6.51 21.65
N ASN A 52 -25.96 5.36 21.94
CA ASN A 52 -27.02 5.24 22.94
C ASN A 52 -26.44 5.24 24.37
N ASN A 53 -27.31 5.32 25.38
CA ASN A 53 -26.88 5.03 26.75
C ASN A 53 -26.35 3.57 26.84
N SER A 54 -25.22 3.37 27.54
CA SER A 54 -24.53 2.07 27.62
C SER A 54 -25.40 0.94 28.17
N LYS A 55 -26.38 1.25 29.04
CA LYS A 55 -27.35 0.24 29.55
C LYS A 55 -28.24 -0.36 28.45
N LYS A 56 -28.42 0.34 27.33
CA LYS A 56 -29.22 -0.12 26.18
C LYS A 56 -28.35 -0.73 25.06
N SER A 57 -27.02 -0.55 25.12
CA SER A 57 -26.06 -1.01 24.13
C SER A 57 -25.41 -2.35 24.52
N PRO A 58 -25.12 -3.24 23.57
CA PRO A 58 -24.30 -4.43 23.83
C PRO A 58 -22.80 -4.08 23.94
N VAL A 59 -22.42 -2.84 23.64
CA VAL A 59 -21.03 -2.35 23.64
C VAL A 59 -20.66 -1.86 25.05
N LYS A 60 -19.48 -2.27 25.52
CA LYS A 60 -18.94 -1.86 26.82
C LYS A 60 -17.91 -0.74 26.70
N TYR A 61 -17.09 -0.77 25.65
CA TYR A 61 -15.99 0.16 25.44
C TYR A 61 -16.19 1.01 24.20
N ILE A 62 -15.91 2.30 24.32
CA ILE A 62 -15.70 3.19 23.17
C ILE A 62 -14.21 3.42 23.04
N ARG A 63 -13.62 3.01 21.92
CA ARG A 63 -12.22 3.21 21.59
C ARG A 63 -12.07 4.40 20.64
N ILE A 64 -11.34 5.41 21.05
CA ILE A 64 -11.10 6.62 20.27
C ILE A 64 -9.68 6.55 19.70
N ALA A 65 -9.58 6.44 18.38
CA ALA A 65 -8.31 6.52 17.67
C ALA A 65 -7.97 7.99 17.42
N SER A 66 -6.83 8.44 17.94
CA SER A 66 -6.46 9.87 17.93
C SER A 66 -5.00 10.08 17.61
N HIS A 67 -4.70 11.11 16.83
CA HIS A 67 -3.35 11.63 16.69
C HIS A 67 -2.96 12.51 17.88
N PHE A 68 -1.66 12.67 18.12
CA PHE A 68 -1.13 13.47 19.23
C PHE A 68 -1.71 14.89 19.30
N HIS A 69 -1.87 15.56 18.16
CA HIS A 69 -2.38 16.93 18.08
C HIS A 69 -3.88 17.07 18.36
N GLU A 70 -4.62 15.97 18.29
CA GLU A 70 -6.07 15.95 18.53
C GLU A 70 -6.40 15.75 20.03
N ILE A 71 -5.50 15.15 20.80
CA ILE A 71 -5.75 14.72 22.19
C ILE A 71 -6.34 15.83 23.06
N LYS A 72 -5.80 17.05 22.97
CA LYS A 72 -6.26 18.18 23.79
C LYS A 72 -7.71 18.59 23.47
N LYS A 73 -8.22 18.24 22.28
CA LYS A 73 -9.60 18.54 21.85
C LYS A 73 -10.60 17.48 22.29
N LEU A 74 -10.14 16.35 22.81
CA LEU A 74 -11.00 15.21 23.13
C LEU A 74 -11.77 15.35 24.45
N GLU A 75 -11.31 16.18 25.38
CA GLU A 75 -11.86 16.24 26.73
C GLU A 75 -13.40 16.34 26.78
N PRO A 76 -14.09 17.23 26.02
CA PRO A 76 -15.54 17.33 26.07
C PRO A 76 -16.24 16.05 25.57
N TYR A 77 -15.70 15.39 24.56
CA TYR A 77 -16.24 14.12 24.03
C TYR A 77 -16.07 13.00 25.06
N LEU A 78 -14.89 12.91 25.68
CA LEU A 78 -14.60 11.89 26.72
C LEU A 78 -15.54 12.04 27.91
N LYS A 79 -15.78 13.28 28.37
CA LYS A 79 -16.72 13.56 29.44
C LYS A 79 -18.15 13.13 29.09
N ASN A 80 -18.58 13.41 27.87
CA ASN A 80 -19.93 13.07 27.41
C ASN A 80 -20.10 11.54 27.25
N ILE A 81 -19.14 10.87 26.63
CA ILE A 81 -19.15 9.40 26.48
C ILE A 81 -19.14 8.72 27.86
N LYS A 82 -18.41 9.27 28.82
CA LYS A 82 -18.40 8.76 30.21
C LYS A 82 -19.77 8.93 30.90
N LYS A 83 -20.45 10.08 30.67
CA LYS A 83 -21.82 10.32 31.16
C LYS A 83 -22.84 9.30 30.56
N LEU A 84 -22.62 8.84 29.33
CA LEU A 84 -23.42 7.80 28.71
C LEU A 84 -23.16 6.41 29.32
N GLY A 85 -22.19 6.27 30.24
CA GLY A 85 -21.89 5.05 30.99
C GLY A 85 -20.86 4.12 30.37
N TYR A 86 -20.19 4.51 29.29
CA TYR A 86 -19.19 3.68 28.62
C TYR A 86 -17.84 3.70 29.36
N LYS A 87 -17.08 2.60 29.22
CA LYS A 87 -15.64 2.59 29.44
C LYS A 87 -14.93 3.15 28.20
N ILE A 88 -13.84 3.89 28.41
CA ILE A 88 -13.18 4.62 27.35
C ILE A 88 -11.74 4.13 27.17
N ILE A 89 -11.42 3.78 25.94
CA ILE A 89 -10.06 3.49 25.49
C ILE A 89 -9.63 4.62 24.55
N VAL A 90 -8.48 5.22 24.82
CA VAL A 90 -7.85 6.17 23.87
C VAL A 90 -6.66 5.49 23.22
N ASN A 91 -6.65 5.39 21.89
CA ASN A 91 -5.57 4.81 21.11
C ASN A 91 -4.78 5.90 20.40
N VAL A 92 -3.57 6.19 20.89
CA VAL A 92 -2.67 7.21 20.33
C VAL A 92 -1.95 6.65 19.11
N MET A 93 -2.31 7.16 17.94
CA MET A 93 -1.77 6.72 16.64
C MET A 93 -0.40 7.34 16.34
N GLN A 94 0.37 6.66 15.47
CA GLN A 94 1.70 7.11 14.99
C GLN A 94 2.65 7.47 16.15
N ALA A 95 2.75 6.55 17.08
CA ALA A 95 3.58 6.73 18.27
C ALA A 95 5.10 6.60 18.00
N SER A 96 5.50 6.09 16.82
CA SER A 96 6.92 5.92 16.47
C SER A 96 7.66 7.26 16.41
N GLN A 97 8.93 7.24 16.84
CA GLN A 97 9.86 8.38 16.79
C GLN A 97 9.39 9.64 17.57
N LYS A 98 8.42 9.50 18.48
CA LYS A 98 7.95 10.61 19.31
C LYS A 98 8.81 10.76 20.55
N LYS A 99 9.11 12.02 20.92
CA LYS A 99 9.91 12.35 22.10
C LYS A 99 9.10 12.17 23.39
N GLU A 100 9.78 11.86 24.49
CA GLU A 100 9.19 11.70 25.84
C GLU A 100 8.33 12.88 26.26
N LYS A 101 8.78 14.12 25.98
CA LYS A 101 8.04 15.34 26.28
C LYS A 101 6.61 15.30 25.74
N LEU A 102 6.43 14.86 24.50
CA LEU A 102 5.12 14.79 23.86
C LEU A 102 4.22 13.71 24.50
N PHE A 103 4.79 12.54 24.84
CA PHE A 103 4.07 11.51 25.59
C PHE A 103 3.63 12.03 26.96
N LYS A 104 4.53 12.69 27.69
CA LYS A 104 4.21 13.30 28.99
C LYS A 104 3.04 14.28 28.87
N GLU A 105 3.08 15.18 27.89
CA GLU A 105 2.03 16.19 27.68
C GLU A 105 0.65 15.56 27.46
N ILE A 106 0.54 14.61 26.52
CA ILE A 106 -0.74 13.98 26.19
C ILE A 106 -1.25 13.09 27.34
N ILE A 107 -0.36 12.33 27.98
CA ILE A 107 -0.75 11.43 29.08
C ILE A 107 -1.25 12.26 30.28
N VAL A 108 -0.56 13.33 30.64
CA VAL A 108 -0.99 14.22 31.73
C VAL A 108 -2.32 14.90 31.39
N SER A 109 -2.51 15.34 30.13
CA SER A 109 -3.77 15.92 29.68
C SER A 109 -4.93 14.92 29.82
N LEU A 110 -4.78 13.69 29.32
CA LEU A 110 -5.81 12.65 29.42
C LEU A 110 -6.09 12.25 30.88
N LYS A 111 -5.05 12.16 31.70
CA LYS A 111 -5.18 11.80 33.13
C LYS A 111 -6.01 12.81 33.90
N LYS A 112 -5.86 14.11 33.59
CA LYS A 112 -6.63 15.19 34.20
C LYS A 112 -8.14 15.06 33.97
N THR A 113 -8.55 14.48 32.84
CA THR A 113 -9.97 14.31 32.52
C THR A 113 -10.69 13.28 33.40
N LYS A 114 -9.94 12.36 34.04
CA LYS A 114 -10.44 11.24 34.86
C LYS A 114 -11.48 10.35 34.14
N THR A 115 -11.48 10.34 32.81
CA THR A 115 -12.49 9.64 32.00
C THR A 115 -11.96 8.40 31.27
N VAL A 116 -10.65 8.35 31.00
CA VAL A 116 -10.02 7.28 30.23
C VAL A 116 -9.69 6.09 31.14
N ASP A 117 -10.21 4.92 30.77
CA ASP A 117 -9.99 3.68 31.50
C ASP A 117 -8.70 2.98 31.06
N VAL A 118 -8.43 2.93 29.74
CA VAL A 118 -7.23 2.31 29.18
C VAL A 118 -6.62 3.23 28.12
N LEU A 119 -5.31 3.40 28.18
CA LEU A 119 -4.57 4.18 27.20
C LEU A 119 -3.71 3.27 26.34
N TYR A 120 -3.81 3.40 25.01
CA TYR A 120 -3.03 2.65 24.03
C TYR A 120 -2.04 3.53 23.29
N PHE A 121 -0.96 2.93 22.83
CA PHE A 121 -0.15 3.48 21.76
C PHE A 121 -0.09 2.51 20.58
N ALA A 122 0.00 3.07 19.37
CA ALA A 122 -0.03 2.30 18.14
C ALA A 122 1.22 2.51 17.28
N ASP A 123 1.79 1.40 16.84
CA ASP A 123 2.76 1.36 15.76
C ASP A 123 2.03 1.41 14.40
N SER A 124 1.51 2.59 14.07
CA SER A 124 0.65 2.76 12.87
C SER A 124 1.37 2.57 11.56
N LEU A 125 2.69 2.73 11.53
CA LEU A 125 3.53 2.53 10.35
C LEU A 125 4.19 1.15 10.33
N GLY A 126 4.09 0.38 11.42
CA GLY A 126 4.71 -0.93 11.57
C GLY A 126 6.23 -0.87 11.49
N ASN A 127 6.83 0.21 12.00
CA ASN A 127 8.26 0.50 11.88
C ASN A 127 9.00 0.65 13.22
N MET A 128 8.33 0.38 14.34
CA MET A 128 8.98 0.40 15.64
C MET A 128 9.88 -0.81 15.83
N LEU A 129 11.02 -0.59 16.51
CA LEU A 129 11.89 -1.65 17.01
C LEU A 129 11.53 -1.98 18.46
N PRO A 130 11.89 -3.18 18.96
CA PRO A 130 11.61 -3.58 20.34
C PRO A 130 12.14 -2.60 21.40
N GLU A 131 13.27 -1.95 21.16
CA GLU A 131 13.87 -0.95 22.04
C GLU A 131 13.01 0.30 22.16
N GLU A 132 12.38 0.74 21.07
CA GLU A 132 11.45 1.86 21.08
C GLU A 132 10.17 1.50 21.85
N ILE A 133 9.67 0.27 21.70
CA ILE A 133 8.55 -0.25 22.49
C ILE A 133 8.86 -0.21 23.98
N LYS A 134 10.03 -0.73 24.41
CA LYS A 134 10.48 -0.67 25.80
C LYS A 134 10.50 0.77 26.34
N LYS A 135 11.02 1.70 25.54
CA LYS A 135 11.12 3.11 25.89
C LYS A 135 9.74 3.74 26.09
N ILE A 136 8.80 3.52 25.18
CA ILE A 136 7.44 4.03 25.29
C ILE A 136 6.72 3.41 26.50
N CYS A 137 6.85 2.11 26.73
CA CYS A 137 6.28 1.46 27.92
C CYS A 137 6.80 2.10 29.24
N LYS A 138 8.08 2.50 29.30
CA LYS A 138 8.62 3.25 30.45
C LYS A 138 7.90 4.60 30.64
N TYR A 139 7.58 5.32 29.57
CA TYR A 139 6.82 6.56 29.65
C TYR A 139 5.41 6.34 30.20
N PHE A 140 4.73 5.29 29.75
CA PHE A 140 3.40 4.93 30.25
C PHE A 140 3.45 4.55 31.73
N LYS A 141 4.38 3.73 32.18
CA LYS A 141 4.58 3.42 33.60
C LYS A 141 4.85 4.66 34.44
N LYS A 142 5.65 5.58 33.92
CA LYS A 142 6.04 6.81 34.65
C LYS A 142 4.89 7.81 34.79
N TYR A 143 4.12 8.03 33.73
CA TYR A 143 3.15 9.11 33.64
C TYR A 143 1.69 8.65 33.76
N TRP A 144 1.32 7.52 33.10
CA TRP A 144 -0.05 7.01 33.12
C TRP A 144 -0.37 6.26 34.41
N LYS A 145 0.44 5.30 34.78
CA LYS A 145 0.35 4.47 36.00
C LYS A 145 -0.87 3.53 36.08
N ASN A 146 -1.79 3.56 35.14
CA ASN A 146 -2.94 2.65 35.00
C ASN A 146 -2.69 1.64 33.89
N ASP A 147 -3.68 0.82 33.60
CA ASP A 147 -3.60 -0.15 32.50
C ASP A 147 -3.39 0.54 31.17
N PHE A 148 -2.49 -0.02 30.38
CA PHE A 148 -2.22 0.44 29.03
C PHE A 148 -2.08 -0.71 28.05
N GLY A 149 -2.24 -0.39 26.78
CA GLY A 149 -2.22 -1.36 25.70
C GLY A 149 -1.34 -0.96 24.52
N PHE A 150 -1.15 -1.93 23.63
CA PHE A 150 -0.35 -1.76 22.43
C PHE A 150 -1.07 -2.33 21.20
N HIS A 151 -1.06 -1.56 20.12
CA HIS A 151 -1.56 -1.95 18.81
C HIS A 151 -0.42 -1.97 17.80
N SER A 152 -0.20 -3.13 17.15
CA SER A 152 0.94 -3.37 16.28
C SER A 152 0.53 -3.73 14.86
N HIS A 153 1.07 -2.99 13.88
CA HIS A 153 1.05 -3.38 12.48
C HIS A 153 2.29 -4.17 12.09
N ASP A 154 2.19 -5.03 11.07
CA ASP A 154 3.21 -6.01 10.70
C ASP A 154 4.03 -5.64 9.45
N ASN A 155 4.19 -4.33 9.17
CA ASN A 155 4.85 -3.85 7.96
C ASN A 155 6.30 -4.36 7.82
N MET A 156 7.04 -4.39 8.92
CA MET A 156 8.43 -4.88 8.97
C MET A 156 8.54 -6.33 9.48
N GLY A 157 7.42 -7.01 9.77
CA GLY A 157 7.43 -8.36 10.35
C GLY A 157 7.70 -8.39 11.86
N TYR A 158 7.66 -7.23 12.54
CA TYR A 158 8.00 -7.14 13.97
C TYR A 158 6.78 -7.10 14.90
N ALA A 159 5.56 -7.23 14.37
CA ALA A 159 4.36 -7.10 15.19
C ALA A 159 4.32 -8.09 16.36
N LEU A 160 4.75 -9.34 16.16
CA LEU A 160 4.77 -10.35 17.23
C LEU A 160 5.78 -9.98 18.32
N ILE A 161 7.04 -9.77 17.95
CA ILE A 161 8.09 -9.46 18.93
C ILE A 161 7.82 -8.15 19.65
N ASN A 162 7.26 -7.14 18.98
CA ASN A 162 6.88 -5.89 19.57
C ASN A 162 5.73 -6.04 20.58
N SER A 163 4.71 -6.85 20.28
CA SER A 163 3.60 -7.14 21.19
C SER A 163 4.07 -7.90 22.43
N VAL A 164 4.93 -8.91 22.26
CA VAL A 164 5.55 -9.64 23.37
C VAL A 164 6.41 -8.70 24.20
N THR A 165 7.19 -7.83 23.56
CA THR A 165 8.02 -6.82 24.26
C THR A 165 7.16 -5.83 25.05
N ALA A 166 6.06 -5.33 24.48
CA ALA A 166 5.12 -4.46 25.16
C ALA A 166 4.55 -5.14 26.42
N HIS A 167 4.13 -6.41 26.26
CA HIS A 167 3.60 -7.20 27.37
C HIS A 167 4.62 -7.41 28.49
N LYS A 168 5.84 -7.84 28.16
CA LYS A 168 6.94 -7.98 29.14
C LYS A 168 7.26 -6.67 29.86
N ASN A 169 6.98 -5.53 29.22
CA ASN A 169 7.19 -4.21 29.77
C ASN A 169 5.94 -3.57 30.37
N GLY A 170 4.87 -4.36 30.63
CA GLY A 170 3.72 -3.97 31.46
C GLY A 170 2.45 -3.60 30.70
N ALA A 171 2.42 -3.69 29.36
CA ALA A 171 1.18 -3.58 28.63
C ALA A 171 0.29 -4.79 28.98
N LYS A 172 -0.92 -4.50 29.47
CA LYS A 172 -1.91 -5.54 29.81
C LYS A 172 -2.87 -5.83 28.65
N TRP A 173 -3.02 -4.90 27.74
CA TRP A 173 -3.93 -4.99 26.61
C TRP A 173 -3.14 -5.06 25.30
N LEU A 174 -3.39 -6.09 24.50
CA LEU A 174 -2.71 -6.31 23.22
C LEU A 174 -3.77 -6.56 22.15
N ASP A 175 -3.67 -5.85 21.04
CA ASP A 175 -4.51 -6.11 19.88
C ASP A 175 -3.90 -7.20 19.01
N ALA A 176 -4.75 -8.13 18.53
CA ALA A 176 -4.34 -9.16 17.61
C ALA A 176 -5.53 -9.54 16.68
N THR A 177 -5.23 -10.09 15.53
CA THR A 177 -6.23 -10.58 14.58
C THR A 177 -5.87 -11.96 14.07
N ILE A 178 -6.86 -12.79 13.78
CA ILE A 178 -6.62 -14.15 13.27
C ILE A 178 -5.92 -14.04 11.91
N SER A 179 -4.85 -14.83 11.73
CA SER A 179 -3.97 -14.80 10.55
C SER A 179 -3.41 -13.42 10.22
N GLY A 180 -3.38 -12.50 11.20
CA GLY A 180 -2.92 -11.13 11.02
C GLY A 180 -3.86 -10.29 10.12
N MET A 181 -5.15 -10.66 10.02
CA MET A 181 -6.08 -9.96 9.13
C MET A 181 -6.14 -8.48 9.45
N GLY A 182 -5.89 -7.65 8.43
CA GLY A 182 -5.88 -6.20 8.59
C GLY A 182 -5.57 -5.50 7.28
N ARG A 183 -5.57 -4.16 7.32
CA ARG A 183 -5.23 -3.35 6.17
C ARG A 183 -3.75 -3.51 5.82
N GLY A 184 -3.45 -3.67 4.52
CA GLY A 184 -2.09 -3.69 4.01
C GLY A 184 -1.27 -4.85 4.57
N ALA A 185 -0.24 -4.54 5.35
CA ALA A 185 0.64 -5.53 5.98
C ALA A 185 -0.04 -6.36 7.08
N GLY A 186 -1.22 -5.92 7.54
CA GLY A 186 -1.93 -6.59 8.62
C GLY A 186 -1.40 -6.24 10.01
N ASN A 187 -1.80 -7.07 10.99
CA ASN A 187 -1.53 -6.91 12.40
C ASN A 187 -0.77 -8.13 12.95
N VAL A 188 -0.45 -8.11 14.24
CA VAL A 188 0.04 -9.31 14.91
C VAL A 188 -1.01 -10.43 14.84
N LYS A 189 -0.55 -11.65 14.60
CA LYS A 189 -1.40 -12.84 14.51
C LYS A 189 -1.82 -13.32 15.89
N THR A 190 -3.12 -13.48 16.10
CA THR A 190 -3.68 -13.97 17.39
C THR A 190 -3.10 -15.33 17.76
N GLU A 191 -3.04 -16.27 16.81
CA GLU A 191 -2.52 -17.61 17.03
C GLU A 191 -1.06 -17.58 17.48
N SER A 192 -0.22 -16.77 16.84
CA SER A 192 1.20 -16.67 17.21
C SER A 192 1.39 -15.98 18.54
N LEU A 193 0.65 -14.89 18.80
CA LEU A 193 0.75 -14.13 20.05
C LEU A 193 0.33 -14.99 21.26
N LEU A 194 -0.78 -15.72 21.14
CA LEU A 194 -1.24 -16.58 22.23
C LEU A 194 -0.29 -17.76 22.48
N THR A 195 0.32 -18.32 21.44
CA THR A 195 1.33 -19.37 21.57
C THR A 195 2.53 -18.86 22.37
N GLU A 196 3.06 -17.69 22.01
CA GLU A 196 4.17 -17.04 22.72
C GLU A 196 3.81 -16.72 24.20
N LEU A 197 2.64 -16.13 24.42
CA LEU A 197 2.21 -15.79 25.79
C LEU A 197 1.97 -17.04 26.66
N THR A 198 1.48 -18.11 26.06
CA THR A 198 1.32 -19.41 26.78
C THR A 198 2.67 -19.98 27.17
N SER A 199 3.65 -19.95 26.25
CA SER A 199 5.01 -20.41 26.53
C SER A 199 5.70 -19.61 27.62
N ILE A 200 5.61 -18.28 27.58
CA ILE A 200 6.31 -17.39 28.50
C ILE A 200 5.71 -17.39 29.91
N LYS A 201 4.37 -17.39 30.02
CA LYS A 201 3.68 -17.21 31.29
C LYS A 201 2.97 -18.46 31.82
N LYS A 202 3.10 -19.60 31.15
CA LYS A 202 2.34 -20.83 31.43
C LYS A 202 0.81 -20.56 31.49
N LEU A 203 0.33 -19.57 30.72
CA LEU A 203 -1.11 -19.26 30.63
C LEU A 203 -1.81 -20.36 29.83
N LYS A 204 -2.92 -20.87 30.37
CA LYS A 204 -3.67 -21.96 29.72
C LYS A 204 -4.71 -21.38 28.74
N TYR A 205 -4.31 -20.95 27.58
CA TYR A 205 -5.23 -20.60 26.49
C TYR A 205 -5.66 -21.85 25.71
N LYS A 206 -6.92 -21.92 25.31
CA LYS A 206 -7.41 -22.93 24.35
C LYS A 206 -7.07 -22.47 22.94
N ILE A 207 -5.90 -22.81 22.44
CA ILE A 207 -5.38 -22.29 21.15
C ILE A 207 -5.92 -23.07 19.95
N ASN A 208 -6.25 -24.37 20.11
CA ASN A 208 -6.71 -25.24 19.02
C ASN A 208 -7.90 -24.67 18.20
N PRO A 209 -8.96 -24.08 18.79
CA PRO A 209 -10.03 -23.49 18.00
C PRO A 209 -9.56 -22.33 17.12
N ILE A 210 -8.55 -21.57 17.56
CA ILE A 210 -7.98 -20.46 16.81
C ILE A 210 -7.14 -20.97 15.64
N TYR A 211 -6.36 -22.04 15.83
CA TYR A 211 -5.65 -22.71 14.77
C TYR A 211 -6.59 -23.24 13.68
N HIS A 212 -7.70 -23.87 14.11
CA HIS A 212 -8.73 -24.36 13.18
C HIS A 212 -9.31 -23.21 12.33
N LEU A 213 -9.69 -22.10 12.96
CA LEU A 213 -10.19 -20.92 12.26
C LEU A 213 -9.13 -20.33 11.32
N SER A 214 -7.89 -20.20 11.78
CA SER A 214 -6.79 -19.68 10.97
C SER A 214 -6.60 -20.50 9.71
N ASN A 215 -6.49 -21.82 9.84
CA ASN A 215 -6.15 -22.70 8.73
C ASN A 215 -7.32 -22.90 7.74
N ASN A 216 -8.55 -23.08 8.24
CA ASN A 216 -9.67 -23.46 7.38
C ASN A 216 -10.43 -22.27 6.79
N ILE A 217 -10.38 -21.11 7.45
CA ILE A 217 -11.16 -19.93 7.02
C ILE A 217 -10.23 -18.79 6.62
N PHE A 218 -9.38 -18.35 7.55
CA PHE A 218 -8.62 -17.11 7.37
C PHE A 218 -7.49 -17.21 6.35
N LEU A 219 -6.87 -18.38 6.16
CA LEU A 219 -5.87 -18.56 5.09
C LEU A 219 -6.49 -18.43 3.70
N ASN A 220 -7.72 -18.91 3.50
CA ASN A 220 -8.43 -18.74 2.24
C ASN A 220 -8.83 -17.27 2.00
N LEU A 221 -9.30 -16.58 3.04
CA LEU A 221 -9.55 -15.14 2.99
C LEU A 221 -8.26 -14.37 2.69
N LYS A 222 -7.15 -14.76 3.31
CA LYS A 222 -5.84 -14.14 3.05
C LYS A 222 -5.40 -14.27 1.61
N LYS A 223 -5.54 -15.45 1.01
CA LYS A 223 -5.28 -15.66 -0.42
C LYS A 223 -6.17 -14.77 -1.30
N LYS A 224 -7.45 -14.63 -0.95
CA LYS A 224 -8.42 -13.82 -1.71
C LYS A 224 -8.16 -12.31 -1.60
N TYR A 225 -7.87 -11.80 -0.41
CA TYR A 225 -7.74 -10.37 -0.13
C TYR A 225 -6.31 -9.87 0.00
N ASN A 226 -5.33 -10.77 -0.01
CA ASN A 226 -3.90 -10.51 -0.10
C ASN A 226 -3.36 -9.53 0.96
N TRP A 227 -3.74 -9.69 2.23
CA TRP A 227 -3.08 -8.95 3.32
C TRP A 227 -1.83 -9.69 3.81
N GLY A 228 -0.92 -8.95 4.41
CA GLY A 228 0.31 -9.46 5.00
C GLY A 228 1.50 -8.59 4.63
N ASN A 229 2.63 -8.81 5.32
CA ASN A 229 3.85 -8.10 5.04
C ASN A 229 4.40 -8.46 3.65
N SER A 230 5.12 -7.53 3.07
CA SER A 230 5.85 -7.70 1.82
C SER A 230 7.00 -6.72 1.78
N ILE A 231 7.93 -6.91 0.84
CA ILE A 231 9.05 -5.97 0.64
C ILE A 231 8.58 -4.52 0.44
N TYR A 232 7.42 -4.31 -0.18
CA TYR A 232 6.87 -2.97 -0.41
C TYR A 232 6.42 -2.29 0.88
N TYR A 233 5.75 -3.03 1.78
CA TYR A 233 5.36 -2.53 3.09
C TYR A 233 6.57 -2.31 3.99
N HIS A 234 7.57 -3.19 3.91
CA HIS A 234 8.83 -3.06 4.64
C HIS A 234 9.58 -1.77 4.24
N ILE A 235 9.77 -1.54 2.93
CA ILE A 235 10.40 -0.33 2.42
C ILE A 235 9.59 0.93 2.78
N ALA A 236 8.26 0.85 2.70
CA ALA A 236 7.38 1.95 3.08
C ALA A 236 7.53 2.30 4.56
N ALA A 237 7.62 1.29 5.44
CA ALA A 237 7.82 1.47 6.87
C ALA A 237 9.16 2.19 7.16
N ILE A 238 10.28 1.72 6.56
CA ILE A 238 11.60 2.36 6.69
C ILE A 238 11.57 3.83 6.22
N LYS A 239 10.82 4.12 5.14
CA LYS A 239 10.71 5.47 4.57
C LYS A 239 9.60 6.31 5.22
N ASN A 240 8.95 5.85 6.28
CA ASN A 240 7.82 6.51 6.94
C ASN A 240 6.66 6.83 5.99
N ILE A 241 6.39 5.96 5.02
CA ILE A 241 5.29 6.09 4.06
C ILE A 241 4.03 5.42 4.63
N HIS A 242 2.91 6.14 4.63
CA HIS A 242 1.63 5.58 5.09
C HIS A 242 1.22 4.35 4.27
N PRO A 243 0.84 3.21 4.90
CA PRO A 243 0.58 1.93 4.20
C PRO A 243 -0.48 2.00 3.10
N THR A 244 -1.43 2.92 3.20
CA THR A 244 -2.46 3.13 2.17
C THR A 244 -1.88 3.49 0.80
N TYR A 245 -0.72 4.17 0.74
CA TYR A 245 -0.06 4.42 -0.54
C TYR A 245 0.38 3.14 -1.22
N VAL A 246 1.01 2.22 -0.44
CA VAL A 246 1.42 0.91 -0.95
C VAL A 246 0.21 0.13 -1.47
N GLN A 247 -0.85 0.07 -0.66
CA GLN A 247 -2.08 -0.61 -1.03
C GLN A 247 -2.65 -0.05 -2.34
N SER A 248 -2.80 1.28 -2.44
CA SER A 248 -3.34 1.92 -3.65
C SER A 248 -2.47 1.69 -4.89
N ILE A 249 -1.14 1.65 -4.74
CA ILE A 249 -0.22 1.37 -5.85
C ILE A 249 -0.37 -0.08 -6.32
N LEU A 250 -0.43 -1.03 -5.38
CA LEU A 250 -0.53 -2.46 -5.70
C LEU A 250 -1.91 -2.85 -6.26
N GLU A 251 -2.99 -2.20 -5.84
CA GLU A 251 -4.35 -2.40 -6.38
C GLU A 251 -4.45 -2.08 -7.87
N GLU A 252 -3.64 -1.15 -8.37
CA GLU A 252 -3.61 -0.79 -9.79
C GLU A 252 -3.13 -1.93 -10.72
N LYS A 253 -2.42 -2.95 -10.21
CA LYS A 253 -1.93 -4.17 -10.91
C LYS A 253 -1.21 -3.94 -12.26
N LYS A 254 -1.02 -2.68 -12.66
CA LYS A 254 -0.43 -2.28 -13.95
C LYS A 254 1.05 -1.91 -13.86
N TYR A 255 1.59 -1.84 -12.66
CA TYR A 255 2.96 -1.40 -12.45
C TYR A 255 3.91 -2.58 -12.27
N SER A 256 5.08 -2.52 -12.92
CA SER A 256 6.15 -3.47 -12.65
C SER A 256 6.69 -3.28 -11.22
N ASN A 257 7.29 -4.34 -10.68
CA ASN A 257 7.88 -4.30 -9.32
C ASN A 257 8.87 -3.16 -9.15
N LEU A 258 9.76 -2.93 -10.13
CA LEU A 258 10.72 -1.82 -10.11
C LEU A 258 10.04 -0.45 -10.14
N TYR A 259 8.94 -0.33 -10.87
CA TYR A 259 8.20 0.93 -10.91
C TYR A 259 7.53 1.23 -9.57
N VAL A 260 6.97 0.20 -8.90
CA VAL A 260 6.45 0.33 -7.52
C VAL A 260 7.54 0.86 -6.59
N LEU A 261 8.76 0.30 -6.64
CA LEU A 261 9.88 0.77 -5.82
C LEU A 261 10.23 2.23 -6.10
N LYS A 262 10.24 2.66 -7.37
CA LYS A 262 10.44 4.07 -7.74
C LYS A 262 9.34 5.00 -7.22
N LEU A 263 8.09 4.54 -7.22
CA LEU A 263 6.99 5.32 -6.64
C LEU A 263 7.16 5.47 -5.12
N LEU A 264 7.58 4.41 -4.43
CA LEU A 264 7.90 4.46 -3.00
C LEU A 264 9.09 5.40 -2.72
N ASP A 265 10.11 5.41 -3.56
CA ASP A 265 11.22 6.37 -3.44
C ASP A 265 10.75 7.83 -3.58
N LYS A 266 9.86 8.10 -4.54
CA LYS A 266 9.26 9.42 -4.69
C LYS A 266 8.44 9.82 -3.46
N LEU A 267 7.61 8.91 -2.96
CA LEU A 267 6.81 9.14 -1.75
C LEU A 267 7.68 9.37 -0.51
N GLY A 268 8.77 8.60 -0.35
CA GLY A 268 9.69 8.77 0.78
C GLY A 268 10.39 10.13 0.83
N LYS A 269 10.48 10.84 -0.32
CA LYS A 269 11.00 12.22 -0.42
C LYS A 269 9.92 13.27 -0.16
N MET A 270 8.67 12.86 0.04
CA MET A 270 7.53 13.70 0.38
C MET A 270 7.15 13.46 1.83
N ASN A 271 6.41 14.40 2.45
CA ASN A 271 5.83 14.14 3.77
C ASN A 271 4.62 13.19 3.64
N SER A 272 4.87 11.88 3.54
CA SER A 272 3.90 10.84 3.26
C SER A 272 3.52 9.98 4.48
N THR A 273 3.81 10.44 5.69
CA THR A 273 3.40 9.80 6.96
C THR A 273 1.89 9.77 7.16
N SER A 274 1.18 10.71 6.53
CA SER A 274 -0.28 10.75 6.42
C SER A 274 -0.71 10.55 4.96
N PHE A 275 -1.89 9.95 4.76
CA PHE A 275 -2.39 9.69 3.41
C PHE A 275 -3.09 10.91 2.83
N TYR A 276 -2.60 11.41 1.70
CA TYR A 276 -3.21 12.46 0.88
C TYR A 276 -3.37 11.98 -0.56
N LYS A 277 -4.62 11.90 -1.04
CA LYS A 277 -4.92 11.46 -2.41
C LYS A 277 -4.17 12.26 -3.47
N LYS A 278 -3.98 13.57 -3.27
CA LYS A 278 -3.20 14.45 -4.15
C LYS A 278 -1.76 13.98 -4.39
N TYR A 279 -1.16 13.23 -3.45
CA TYR A 279 0.20 12.70 -3.62
C TYR A 279 0.20 11.53 -4.60
N LEU A 280 -0.82 10.65 -4.55
CA LEU A 280 -0.99 9.62 -5.58
C LEU A 280 -1.16 10.25 -6.96
N GLU A 281 -2.04 11.24 -7.07
CA GLU A 281 -2.26 11.95 -8.33
C GLU A 281 -0.96 12.58 -8.86
N LYS A 282 -0.13 13.16 -7.98
CA LYS A 282 1.16 13.75 -8.34
C LYS A 282 2.17 12.71 -8.82
N ILE A 283 2.25 11.54 -8.16
CA ILE A 283 3.21 10.50 -8.55
C ILE A 283 2.75 9.72 -9.78
N PHE A 284 1.43 9.60 -10.01
CA PHE A 284 0.83 8.93 -11.16
C PHE A 284 0.67 9.84 -12.38
N ARG A 285 0.90 11.16 -12.25
CA ARG A 285 0.81 12.04 -13.40
C ARG A 285 1.76 11.57 -14.49
N SER A 286 1.18 11.20 -15.64
CA SER A 286 1.90 11.10 -16.90
C SER A 286 2.58 12.44 -17.20
N PRO A 287 3.73 12.46 -17.86
CA PRO A 287 4.36 13.69 -18.29
C PRO A 287 3.34 14.59 -19.00
N LYS A 288 3.40 15.90 -18.78
CA LYS A 288 2.46 16.85 -19.39
C LYS A 288 2.54 16.83 -20.92
N ASN A 289 3.71 16.52 -21.46
CA ASN A 289 3.92 16.31 -22.89
C ASN A 289 4.12 14.82 -23.15
N VAL A 290 3.16 14.20 -23.84
CA VAL A 290 3.20 12.79 -24.22
C VAL A 290 3.66 12.60 -25.65
N GLU A 291 3.69 13.66 -26.48
CA GLU A 291 4.11 13.59 -27.86
C GLU A 291 5.60 13.32 -27.98
N GLY A 292 5.94 12.41 -28.87
CA GLY A 292 7.31 12.18 -29.28
C GLY A 292 7.78 13.23 -30.31
N SER A 293 9.08 13.29 -30.55
CA SER A 293 9.65 14.12 -31.61
C SER A 293 9.53 13.49 -33.00
N TRP A 294 9.30 12.18 -33.07
CA TRP A 294 9.15 11.44 -34.32
C TRP A 294 7.69 11.21 -34.65
N CYS A 295 7.32 11.49 -35.93
CA CYS A 295 6.00 11.23 -36.48
C CYS A 295 6.01 9.83 -37.12
N ALA A 296 5.17 8.94 -36.60
CA ALA A 296 5.06 7.56 -37.08
C ALA A 296 4.04 7.41 -38.25
N LYS A 297 3.34 8.48 -38.63
CA LYS A 297 2.38 8.44 -39.71
C LYS A 297 3.01 7.97 -41.03
N SER A 298 2.44 6.99 -41.68
CA SER A 298 2.87 6.45 -42.97
C SER A 298 4.29 5.89 -43.02
N TRP A 299 4.96 5.65 -41.86
CA TRP A 299 6.37 5.20 -41.80
C TRP A 299 6.56 3.79 -42.39
N CYS A 300 5.51 2.99 -42.45
CA CYS A 300 5.51 1.65 -43.04
C CYS A 300 4.46 1.47 -44.18
N LYS A 301 3.99 2.57 -44.74
CA LYS A 301 2.97 2.57 -45.82
C LYS A 301 3.38 1.62 -46.94
N ASN A 302 2.46 0.78 -47.37
CA ASN A 302 2.64 -0.24 -48.43
C ASN A 302 3.80 -1.24 -48.16
N LYS A 303 4.21 -1.42 -46.88
CA LYS A 303 5.21 -2.42 -46.49
C LYS A 303 4.60 -3.49 -45.60
N LYS A 304 4.98 -4.74 -45.83
CA LYS A 304 4.72 -5.83 -44.87
C LYS A 304 5.59 -5.56 -43.63
N VAL A 305 5.00 -5.69 -42.46
CA VAL A 305 5.71 -5.55 -41.16
C VAL A 305 5.74 -6.88 -40.43
N LEU A 306 6.91 -7.33 -40.04
CA LEU A 306 7.10 -8.51 -39.22
C LEU A 306 7.48 -8.09 -37.82
N ILE A 307 6.67 -8.41 -36.80
CA ILE A 307 6.95 -8.17 -35.39
C ILE A 307 7.54 -9.45 -34.78
N LEU A 308 8.77 -9.37 -34.29
CA LEU A 308 9.46 -10.48 -33.64
C LEU A 308 9.36 -10.35 -32.12
N ALA A 309 8.65 -11.30 -31.49
CA ALA A 309 8.66 -11.47 -30.04
C ALA A 309 9.66 -12.54 -29.62
N GLN A 310 10.17 -12.45 -28.39
CA GLN A 310 11.13 -13.42 -27.85
C GLN A 310 10.37 -14.58 -27.18
N GLY A 311 9.93 -15.55 -27.95
CA GLY A 311 9.33 -16.78 -27.45
C GLY A 311 10.23 -17.98 -27.76
N GLU A 312 10.02 -19.07 -27.05
CA GLU A 312 10.74 -20.34 -27.27
C GLU A 312 10.53 -20.87 -28.69
N ASP A 313 9.35 -20.69 -29.23
CA ASP A 313 9.00 -20.98 -30.61
C ASP A 313 9.90 -20.29 -31.66
N LEU A 314 10.36 -19.07 -31.38
CA LEU A 314 11.24 -18.36 -32.28
C LEU A 314 12.61 -19.05 -32.41
N LYS A 315 13.15 -19.61 -31.31
CA LYS A 315 14.38 -20.41 -31.33
C LYS A 315 14.22 -21.64 -32.22
N ASN A 316 13.11 -22.36 -32.08
CA ASN A 316 12.83 -23.60 -32.79
C ASN A 316 12.53 -23.37 -34.30
N LYS A 317 12.10 -22.15 -34.64
CA LYS A 317 11.71 -21.81 -36.02
C LYS A 317 12.62 -20.75 -36.64
N LYS A 318 13.81 -20.52 -36.10
CA LYS A 318 14.76 -19.51 -36.55
C LYS A 318 14.96 -19.51 -38.04
N ASP A 319 15.35 -20.63 -38.60
CA ASP A 319 15.68 -20.75 -40.03
C ASP A 319 14.48 -20.46 -40.95
N LYS A 320 13.29 -20.91 -40.54
CA LYS A 320 12.05 -20.60 -41.28
C LYS A 320 11.73 -19.11 -41.24
N VAL A 321 11.95 -18.43 -40.11
CA VAL A 321 11.74 -16.99 -39.97
C VAL A 321 12.77 -16.22 -40.78
N GLU A 322 14.03 -16.59 -40.74
CA GLU A 322 15.09 -15.94 -41.51
C GLU A 322 14.87 -16.12 -43.02
N LYS A 323 14.49 -17.33 -43.48
CA LYS A 323 14.12 -17.59 -44.86
C LYS A 323 12.92 -16.74 -45.31
N PHE A 324 11.89 -16.61 -44.47
CA PHE A 324 10.75 -15.74 -44.73
C PHE A 324 11.18 -14.28 -44.88
N ILE A 325 12.07 -13.77 -44.03
CA ILE A 325 12.60 -12.40 -44.11
C ILE A 325 13.32 -12.19 -45.44
N ASP A 326 14.18 -13.11 -45.84
CA ASP A 326 14.96 -13.01 -47.07
C ASP A 326 14.09 -13.01 -48.33
N GLN A 327 13.05 -13.86 -48.33
CA GLN A 327 12.12 -13.99 -49.46
C GLN A 327 11.16 -12.81 -49.58
N ASN A 328 10.60 -12.35 -48.44
CA ASN A 328 9.53 -11.35 -48.45
C ASN A 328 10.00 -9.91 -48.18
N LYS A 329 11.21 -9.73 -47.69
CA LYS A 329 11.83 -8.42 -47.35
C LYS A 329 10.89 -7.51 -46.57
N PRO A 330 10.24 -8.00 -45.48
CA PRO A 330 9.37 -7.16 -44.65
C PRO A 330 10.18 -6.14 -43.87
N LYS A 331 9.54 -5.08 -43.36
CA LYS A 331 10.12 -4.28 -42.27
C LYS A 331 10.07 -5.11 -40.99
N VAL A 332 11.22 -5.43 -40.39
CA VAL A 332 11.36 -6.27 -39.23
C VAL A 332 11.50 -5.41 -37.97
N LEU A 333 10.53 -5.54 -37.09
CA LEU A 333 10.54 -4.92 -35.74
C LEU A 333 10.80 -5.97 -34.67
N SER A 334 11.85 -5.81 -33.92
CA SER A 334 12.11 -6.66 -32.76
C SER A 334 11.59 -6.00 -31.49
N LEU A 335 10.78 -6.75 -30.72
CA LEU A 335 10.34 -6.34 -29.38
C LEU A 335 11.47 -6.59 -28.38
N ASN A 336 12.10 -5.49 -27.93
CA ASN A 336 13.33 -5.50 -27.14
C ASN A 336 14.52 -6.11 -27.90
N ILE A 337 15.67 -6.32 -27.24
CA ILE A 337 16.84 -6.99 -27.82
C ILE A 337 16.48 -8.42 -28.23
N ASN A 338 16.86 -8.81 -29.44
CA ASN A 338 16.69 -10.17 -29.95
C ASN A 338 18.07 -10.75 -30.28
N GLU A 339 18.40 -11.87 -29.65
CA GLU A 339 19.66 -12.59 -29.84
C GLU A 339 19.49 -13.85 -30.71
N ILE A 340 18.25 -14.14 -31.13
CA ILE A 340 17.93 -15.34 -31.92
C ILE A 340 18.10 -15.05 -33.42
N ILE A 341 17.49 -13.97 -33.90
CA ILE A 341 17.58 -13.54 -35.30
C ILE A 341 18.79 -12.62 -35.46
N HIS A 342 19.55 -12.82 -36.52
CA HIS A 342 20.74 -11.99 -36.76
C HIS A 342 20.38 -10.51 -36.91
N SER A 343 21.14 -9.63 -36.26
CA SER A 343 20.84 -8.20 -36.19
C SER A 343 20.78 -7.50 -37.54
N SER A 344 21.50 -8.02 -38.56
CA SER A 344 21.41 -7.49 -39.93
C SER A 344 20.02 -7.59 -40.54
N LYS A 345 19.23 -8.59 -40.14
CA LYS A 345 17.87 -8.83 -40.60
C LYS A 345 16.80 -8.03 -39.84
N ILE A 346 17.16 -7.31 -38.77
CA ILE A 346 16.28 -6.47 -37.98
C ILE A 346 16.45 -5.02 -38.42
N ASN A 347 15.32 -4.36 -38.75
CA ASN A 347 15.33 -2.97 -39.15
C ASN A 347 15.24 -2.03 -37.92
N TYR A 348 14.36 -2.36 -36.96
CA TYR A 348 14.11 -1.53 -35.78
C TYR A 348 13.98 -2.38 -34.53
N TYR A 349 14.48 -1.88 -33.42
CA TYR A 349 14.17 -2.38 -32.11
C TYR A 349 13.09 -1.49 -31.49
N VAL A 350 12.12 -2.09 -30.79
CA VAL A 350 11.03 -1.38 -30.13
C VAL A 350 11.02 -1.72 -28.66
N ALA A 351 11.08 -0.71 -27.80
CA ALA A 351 11.04 -0.92 -26.35
C ALA A 351 10.19 0.16 -25.68
N SER A 352 9.33 -0.23 -24.76
CA SER A 352 8.48 0.67 -24.01
C SER A 352 8.71 0.60 -22.49
N ASN A 353 9.47 -0.38 -22.01
CA ASN A 353 9.76 -0.57 -20.60
C ASN A 353 11.13 0.03 -20.23
N TYR A 354 11.12 0.98 -19.29
CA TYR A 354 12.32 1.70 -18.85
C TYR A 354 13.40 0.74 -18.30
N GLU A 355 13.02 -0.16 -17.41
CA GLU A 355 13.96 -1.07 -16.75
C GLU A 355 14.62 -2.00 -17.74
N ARG A 356 13.86 -2.47 -18.72
CA ARG A 356 14.38 -3.33 -19.76
C ARG A 356 15.39 -2.61 -20.65
N VAL A 357 15.11 -1.36 -21.04
CA VAL A 357 16.04 -0.55 -21.84
C VAL A 357 17.30 -0.24 -21.05
N VAL A 358 17.20 0.06 -19.74
CA VAL A 358 18.38 0.29 -18.89
C VAL A 358 19.23 -0.97 -18.77
N TYR A 359 18.61 -2.12 -18.59
CA TYR A 359 19.29 -3.41 -18.51
C TYR A 359 19.98 -3.78 -19.83
N ASP A 360 19.28 -3.62 -20.94
CA ASP A 360 19.76 -3.99 -22.27
C ASP A 360 20.61 -2.88 -22.93
N TYR A 361 20.83 -1.74 -22.25
CA TYR A 361 21.59 -0.60 -22.78
C TYR A 361 22.95 -0.97 -23.39
N PRO A 362 23.79 -1.79 -22.73
CA PRO A 362 25.09 -2.16 -23.29
C PRO A 362 24.98 -2.94 -24.61
N LYS A 363 23.84 -3.60 -24.86
CA LYS A 363 23.54 -4.31 -26.09
C LYS A 363 23.05 -3.33 -27.17
N TYR A 364 22.10 -2.45 -26.84
CA TYR A 364 21.60 -1.42 -27.75
C TYR A 364 22.70 -0.49 -28.26
N SER A 365 23.66 -0.12 -27.40
CA SER A 365 24.77 0.79 -27.77
C SER A 365 25.74 0.18 -28.77
N LYS A 366 25.78 -1.16 -28.89
CA LYS A 366 26.60 -1.88 -29.86
C LYS A 366 25.88 -2.11 -31.21
N LEU A 367 24.55 -1.96 -31.22
CA LEU A 367 23.75 -2.15 -32.43
C LEU A 367 23.67 -0.86 -33.22
N LYS A 368 24.09 -0.91 -34.49
CA LYS A 368 23.94 0.21 -35.46
C LYS A 368 22.53 0.21 -36.07
N LYS A 369 21.49 0.20 -35.24
CA LYS A 369 20.09 0.11 -35.64
C LYS A 369 19.24 1.04 -34.79
N SER A 370 18.19 1.60 -35.40
CA SER A 370 17.30 2.54 -34.72
C SER A 370 16.47 1.86 -33.64
N LEU A 371 16.40 2.49 -32.47
CA LEU A 371 15.59 2.08 -31.33
C LEU A 371 14.38 3.00 -31.18
N ILE A 372 13.16 2.45 -31.34
CA ILE A 372 11.92 3.20 -31.12
C ILE A 372 11.53 3.12 -29.63
N ILE A 373 11.50 4.26 -28.98
CA ILE A 373 11.23 4.36 -27.53
C ILE A 373 10.43 5.62 -27.17
N PRO A 374 9.61 5.57 -26.11
CA PRO A 374 8.94 6.77 -25.58
C PRO A 374 9.89 7.57 -24.68
N HIS A 375 10.57 8.57 -25.21
CA HIS A 375 11.52 9.42 -24.46
C HIS A 375 10.92 10.04 -23.19
N ASN A 376 9.62 10.31 -23.16
CA ASN A 376 8.93 10.81 -21.97
C ASN A 376 9.02 9.89 -20.75
N PHE A 377 9.37 8.59 -20.93
CA PHE A 377 9.67 7.66 -19.84
C PHE A 377 11.15 7.69 -19.43
N PHE A 378 12.02 8.20 -20.29
CA PHE A 378 13.47 8.08 -20.15
C PHE A 378 14.18 9.41 -19.84
N SER A 379 13.45 10.46 -19.45
CA SER A 379 14.01 11.82 -19.28
C SER A 379 15.29 11.89 -18.43
N LYS A 380 15.46 11.02 -17.44
CA LYS A 380 16.68 10.92 -16.62
C LYS A 380 17.79 10.08 -17.25
N PHE A 381 17.49 9.32 -18.29
CA PHE A 381 18.41 8.39 -18.94
C PHE A 381 18.83 8.89 -20.35
N LEU A 382 18.23 9.98 -20.82
CA LEU A 382 18.45 10.52 -22.16
C LEU A 382 19.94 10.78 -22.49
N ASN A 383 20.71 11.23 -21.50
CA ASN A 383 22.14 11.46 -21.69
C ASN A 383 22.91 10.17 -22.02
N LYS A 384 22.47 9.01 -21.53
CA LYS A 384 23.07 7.71 -21.85
C LYS A 384 22.62 7.19 -23.22
N LEU A 385 21.46 7.62 -23.72
CA LEU A 385 20.94 7.23 -25.03
C LEU A 385 21.53 8.04 -26.19
N LYS A 386 22.38 9.07 -25.95
CA LYS A 386 22.95 9.92 -26.98
C LYS A 386 23.73 9.16 -28.08
N ASN A 387 24.26 7.98 -27.72
CA ASN A 387 25.02 7.14 -28.65
C ASN A 387 24.17 6.07 -29.37
N ILE A 388 22.83 6.11 -29.21
CA ILE A 388 21.90 5.19 -29.84
C ILE A 388 21.03 6.00 -30.79
N ASP A 389 20.98 5.57 -32.06
CA ASP A 389 19.99 6.10 -32.99
C ASP A 389 18.59 5.76 -32.48
N SER A 390 17.86 6.78 -32.02
CA SER A 390 16.57 6.57 -31.36
C SER A 390 15.46 7.42 -31.95
N LEU A 391 14.34 6.77 -32.21
CA LEU A 391 13.11 7.39 -32.68
C LEU A 391 12.15 7.53 -31.51
N ASN A 392 11.79 8.77 -31.19
CA ASN A 392 10.94 9.07 -30.05
C ASN A 392 9.47 9.12 -30.47
N TYR A 393 8.74 8.00 -30.29
CA TYR A 393 7.30 7.93 -30.40
C TYR A 393 6.68 7.92 -29.00
N GLY A 394 5.90 8.92 -28.67
CA GLY A 394 5.39 9.12 -27.31
C GLY A 394 4.46 8.00 -26.82
N LEU A 395 4.33 7.87 -25.49
CA LEU A 395 3.48 6.87 -24.89
C LEU A 395 2.68 7.45 -23.71
N MET A 396 1.37 7.24 -23.76
CA MET A 396 0.43 7.51 -22.66
C MET A 396 -0.11 6.18 -22.12
N ILE A 397 0.01 5.97 -20.82
CA ILE A 397 -0.62 4.82 -20.15
C ILE A 397 -1.88 5.32 -19.45
N LYS A 398 -3.03 4.93 -19.99
CA LYS A 398 -4.35 5.32 -19.48
C LYS A 398 -5.34 4.17 -19.66
N PRO A 399 -6.19 3.85 -18.66
CA PRO A 399 -7.29 2.91 -18.83
C PRO A 399 -8.20 3.30 -19.98
N GLY A 400 -8.64 2.33 -20.77
CA GLY A 400 -9.52 2.55 -21.90
C GLY A 400 -9.06 1.84 -23.17
N LYS A 401 -9.55 2.28 -24.33
CA LYS A 401 -9.19 1.70 -25.64
C LYS A 401 -7.76 2.08 -26.03
N MET A 402 -7.08 1.16 -26.72
CA MET A 402 -5.83 1.42 -27.38
C MET A 402 -6.06 2.39 -28.55
N GLN A 403 -5.28 3.47 -28.61
CA GLN A 403 -5.37 4.52 -29.64
C GLN A 403 -3.99 4.92 -30.11
N ALA A 404 -3.83 5.12 -31.41
CA ALA A 404 -2.60 5.59 -32.04
C ALA A 404 -2.81 6.98 -32.64
N PHE A 405 -1.82 7.86 -32.45
CA PHE A 405 -1.75 9.23 -32.97
C PHE A 405 -0.40 9.43 -33.68
N ASP A 406 -0.27 10.45 -34.48
CA ASP A 406 0.91 10.66 -35.31
C ASP A 406 2.25 10.61 -34.52
N LYS A 407 2.27 11.16 -33.31
CA LYS A 407 3.49 11.31 -32.49
C LYS A 407 3.45 10.56 -31.18
N TYR A 408 2.36 9.90 -30.83
CA TYR A 408 2.24 9.12 -29.59
C TYR A 408 1.12 8.10 -29.68
N CYS A 409 1.09 7.16 -28.74
CA CYS A 409 -0.07 6.29 -28.55
C CYS A 409 -0.55 6.26 -27.11
N GLN A 410 -1.80 5.87 -26.94
CA GLN A 410 -2.43 5.56 -25.66
C GLN A 410 -2.66 4.05 -25.58
N ILE A 411 -2.16 3.41 -24.52
CA ILE A 411 -2.38 2.00 -24.22
C ILE A 411 -2.82 1.82 -22.78
N HIS A 412 -3.57 0.75 -22.50
CA HIS A 412 -4.09 0.48 -21.17
C HIS A 412 -2.97 0.12 -20.15
N THR A 413 -1.99 -0.63 -20.60
CA THR A 413 -0.87 -1.10 -19.80
C THR A 413 0.43 -1.08 -20.60
N GLN A 414 1.57 -0.98 -19.91
CA GLN A 414 2.88 -0.85 -20.56
C GLN A 414 3.37 -2.19 -21.11
N ILE A 415 2.80 -2.60 -22.24
CA ILE A 415 3.19 -3.79 -22.99
C ILE A 415 3.83 -3.35 -24.30
N VAL A 416 5.06 -3.80 -24.56
CA VAL A 416 5.82 -3.44 -25.76
C VAL A 416 5.12 -3.87 -27.05
N LEU A 417 4.42 -4.99 -27.06
CA LEU A 417 3.63 -5.44 -28.21
C LEU A 417 2.50 -4.45 -28.54
N ALA A 418 1.74 -3.99 -27.54
CA ALA A 418 0.68 -2.99 -27.75
C ALA A 418 1.25 -1.67 -28.31
N TYR A 419 2.41 -1.25 -27.82
CA TYR A 419 3.13 -0.07 -28.32
C TYR A 419 3.54 -0.25 -29.80
N ALA A 420 4.11 -1.42 -30.15
CA ALA A 420 4.50 -1.74 -31.53
C ALA A 420 3.28 -1.84 -32.46
N LEU A 421 2.16 -2.41 -32.00
CA LEU A 421 0.92 -2.47 -32.79
C LEU A 421 0.36 -1.07 -33.09
N CYS A 422 0.42 -0.15 -32.12
CA CYS A 422 0.04 1.26 -32.36
C CYS A 422 0.93 1.91 -33.44
N LEU A 423 2.25 1.66 -33.41
CA LEU A 423 3.18 2.13 -34.45
C LEU A 423 2.79 1.60 -35.82
N CYS A 424 2.48 0.33 -35.94
CA CYS A 424 2.08 -0.26 -37.21
C CYS A 424 0.71 0.28 -37.70
N GLY A 425 -0.24 0.46 -36.77
CA GLY A 425 -1.57 0.95 -37.14
C GLY A 425 -1.58 2.39 -37.66
N ILE A 426 -0.76 3.29 -37.12
CA ILE A 426 -0.64 4.67 -37.59
C ILE A 426 0.35 4.79 -38.76
N GLY A 427 1.26 3.82 -38.88
CA GLY A 427 2.32 3.81 -39.87
C GLY A 427 1.89 3.19 -41.21
N ALA A 428 0.78 2.47 -41.23
CA ALA A 428 0.19 1.88 -42.46
C ALA A 428 -0.50 2.94 -43.30
#